data_076d8a51ec6c02be3706914a01746d1e
#
_entry.id   076d8a51ec6c02be3706914a01746d1e
#
_cell.length_a   1.000
_cell.length_b   1.000
_cell.length_c   1.000
_cell.angle_alpha   90.00
_cell.angle_beta   90.00
_cell.angle_gamma   90.00
#
_symmetry.space_group_name_H-M   'P 1'
#
loop_
_entity.id
_entity.type
_entity.pdbx_description
1 polymer ?
#
loop_
_entity_poly.entity_id
_entity_poly.type
_entity_poly.pdbx_seq_one_letter_code
_entity_poly.pdbx_strand_id
1 'polypeptide(L)'
;MVLADGRALHIRPIRADDAEALRRGFSLLEPEEIRLRFMHPMRELTPELARRLSTIDTRSDFALIACEPPTHGQPSPPIVAVVRASIQTDRRRAEYAIIVAHPFAGLGLGRHLMRRVIRWAQYRRLDEIFGDVLDENTAMLALADSLGFRRDRAPGEPGVIRVRLPLKRASTTR
;
A
#
# COMPACT_ATOMS: atom_id res chain seq x y z
N MET A 1 6.64 -12.96 -7.51
CA MET A 1 5.20 -13.28 -7.69
C MET A 1 4.92 -13.35 -9.17
N VAL A 2 4.16 -14.33 -9.63
CA VAL A 2 3.64 -14.37 -11.01
C VAL A 2 2.19 -13.90 -10.97
N LEU A 3 1.84 -12.93 -11.81
CA LEU A 3 0.50 -12.39 -11.96
C LEU A 3 -0.40 -13.35 -12.77
N ALA A 4 -1.71 -13.09 -12.76
CA ALA A 4 -2.68 -13.91 -13.49
C ALA A 4 -2.44 -13.94 -15.03
N ASP A 5 -1.80 -12.92 -15.58
CA ASP A 5 -1.43 -12.79 -16.99
C ASP A 5 -0.03 -13.35 -17.32
N GLY A 6 0.65 -13.98 -16.34
CA GLY A 6 1.96 -14.59 -16.51
C GLY A 6 3.16 -13.65 -16.28
N ARG A 7 2.97 -12.35 -16.11
CA ARG A 7 4.07 -11.43 -15.80
C ARG A 7 4.65 -11.73 -14.42
N ALA A 8 5.98 -11.72 -14.32
CA ALA A 8 6.67 -11.89 -13.06
C ALA A 8 6.97 -10.53 -12.42
N LEU A 9 6.72 -10.42 -11.12
CA LEU A 9 7.10 -9.25 -10.33
C LEU A 9 7.98 -9.64 -9.16
N HIS A 10 8.97 -8.79 -8.90
CA HIS A 10 9.81 -8.83 -7.72
C HIS A 10 9.15 -7.99 -6.62
N ILE A 11 8.79 -8.63 -5.50
CA ILE A 11 8.19 -7.96 -4.33
C ILE A 11 9.19 -8.01 -3.19
N ARG A 12 9.54 -6.84 -2.65
CA ARG A 12 10.50 -6.71 -1.57
C ARG A 12 10.21 -5.50 -0.67
N PRO A 13 10.81 -5.44 0.52
CA PRO A 13 10.80 -4.22 1.31
C PRO A 13 11.38 -3.03 0.54
N ILE A 14 10.81 -1.85 0.78
CA ILE A 14 11.34 -0.60 0.25
C ILE A 14 12.70 -0.29 0.88
N ARG A 15 13.57 0.38 0.13
CA ARG A 15 14.89 0.80 0.56
C ARG A 15 15.10 2.29 0.31
N ALA A 16 16.02 2.90 1.03
CA ALA A 16 16.31 4.33 0.88
C ALA A 16 16.77 4.72 -0.53
N ASP A 17 17.42 3.80 -1.25
CA ASP A 17 17.88 3.98 -2.65
C ASP A 17 16.75 3.81 -3.70
N ASP A 18 15.53 3.48 -3.27
CA ASP A 18 14.39 3.35 -4.18
C ASP A 18 13.76 4.70 -4.58
N ALA A 19 14.21 5.82 -4.05
CA ALA A 19 13.59 7.13 -4.28
C ALA A 19 13.41 7.44 -5.77
N GLU A 20 14.42 7.16 -6.59
CA GLU A 20 14.34 7.43 -8.04
C GLU A 20 13.45 6.43 -8.77
N ALA A 21 13.43 5.15 -8.36
CA ALA A 21 12.51 4.15 -8.90
C ALA A 21 11.04 4.47 -8.55
N LEU A 22 10.79 5.04 -7.35
CA LEU A 22 9.47 5.56 -6.96
C LEU A 22 9.03 6.72 -7.87
N ARG A 23 9.93 7.67 -8.16
CA ARG A 23 9.61 8.80 -9.04
C ARG A 23 9.28 8.35 -10.46
N ARG A 24 10.07 7.41 -11.01
CA ARG A 24 9.77 6.82 -12.31
C ARG A 24 8.44 6.06 -12.31
N GLY A 25 8.14 5.30 -11.27
CA GLY A 25 6.85 4.63 -11.12
C GLY A 25 5.69 5.63 -11.04
N PHE A 26 5.87 6.71 -10.28
CA PHE A 26 4.86 7.77 -10.15
C PHE A 26 4.56 8.44 -11.50
N SER A 27 5.56 8.69 -12.35
CA SER A 27 5.37 9.29 -13.66
C SER A 27 4.60 8.41 -14.66
N LEU A 28 4.41 7.12 -14.34
CA LEU A 28 3.62 6.18 -15.14
C LEU A 28 2.16 6.08 -14.67
N LEU A 29 1.82 6.74 -13.56
CA LEU A 29 0.47 6.72 -13.00
C LEU A 29 -0.42 7.74 -13.74
N GLU A 30 -1.67 7.37 -13.91
CA GLU A 30 -2.70 8.29 -14.39
C GLU A 30 -3.08 9.30 -13.28
N PRO A 31 -3.51 10.53 -13.65
CA PRO A 31 -3.92 11.53 -12.66
C PRO A 31 -4.98 11.03 -11.66
N GLU A 32 -5.89 10.19 -12.13
CA GLU A 32 -6.94 9.60 -11.31
C GLU A 32 -6.37 8.60 -10.28
N GLU A 33 -5.41 7.78 -10.64
CA GLU A 33 -4.75 6.85 -9.72
C GLU A 33 -4.03 7.62 -8.60
N ILE A 34 -3.39 8.73 -8.95
CA ILE A 34 -2.72 9.62 -8.01
C ILE A 34 -3.75 10.23 -7.04
N ARG A 35 -4.86 10.76 -7.57
CA ARG A 35 -5.93 11.37 -6.79
C ARG A 35 -6.55 10.34 -5.81
N LEU A 36 -6.87 9.15 -6.29
CA LEU A 36 -7.44 8.08 -5.47
C LEU A 36 -6.50 7.63 -4.35
N ARG A 37 -5.19 7.72 -4.55
CA ARG A 37 -4.18 7.31 -3.56
C ARG A 37 -3.87 8.40 -2.55
N PHE A 38 -3.72 9.64 -3.00
CA PHE A 38 -3.27 10.75 -2.16
C PHE A 38 -4.43 11.64 -1.71
N MET A 39 -5.65 11.38 -2.19
CA MET A 39 -6.87 12.16 -1.95
C MET A 39 -6.80 13.62 -2.45
N HIS A 40 -5.75 13.94 -3.19
CA HIS A 40 -5.58 15.22 -3.87
C HIS A 40 -4.74 15.04 -5.14
N PRO A 41 -4.89 15.95 -6.13
CA PRO A 41 -4.09 15.91 -7.34
C PRO A 41 -2.62 16.26 -7.03
N MET A 42 -1.70 15.52 -7.62
CA MET A 42 -0.27 15.81 -7.60
C MET A 42 0.27 15.71 -9.03
N ARG A 43 1.12 16.65 -9.42
CA ARG A 43 1.74 16.65 -10.76
C ARG A 43 3.01 15.79 -10.81
N GLU A 44 3.75 15.76 -9.72
CA GLU A 44 5.01 15.03 -9.62
C GLU A 44 5.26 14.55 -8.19
N LEU A 45 6.08 13.54 -8.07
CA LEU A 45 6.66 13.13 -6.81
C LEU A 45 8.03 13.81 -6.67
N THR A 46 8.11 14.83 -5.82
CA THR A 46 9.36 15.58 -5.64
C THR A 46 10.47 14.69 -5.09
N PRO A 47 11.76 15.01 -5.36
CA PRO A 47 12.88 14.23 -4.82
C PRO A 47 12.85 14.12 -3.27
N GLU A 48 12.45 15.19 -2.57
CA GLU A 48 12.33 15.21 -1.11
C GLU A 48 11.26 14.23 -0.63
N LEU A 49 10.07 14.29 -1.27
CA LEU A 49 8.96 13.40 -0.91
C LEU A 49 9.31 11.94 -1.23
N ALA A 50 9.94 11.68 -2.37
CA ALA A 50 10.38 10.34 -2.74
C ALA A 50 11.40 9.77 -1.72
N ARG A 51 12.39 10.56 -1.30
CA ARG A 51 13.33 10.16 -0.24
C ARG A 51 12.64 9.88 1.08
N ARG A 52 11.69 10.73 1.48
CA ARG A 52 10.90 10.51 2.69
C ARG A 52 10.05 9.26 2.62
N LEU A 53 9.47 8.98 1.45
CA LEU A 53 8.66 7.78 1.24
C LEU A 53 9.50 6.51 1.14
N SER A 54 10.74 6.56 0.69
CA SER A 54 11.63 5.40 0.60
C SER A 54 12.37 5.09 1.91
N THR A 55 12.53 6.08 2.79
CA THR A 55 13.18 5.92 4.09
C THR A 55 12.14 5.71 5.17
N ILE A 56 12.07 4.51 5.76
CA ILE A 56 11.09 4.14 6.79
C ILE A 56 11.77 3.73 8.09
N ASP A 57 11.09 3.97 9.21
CA ASP A 57 11.45 3.37 10.50
C ASP A 57 10.77 2.01 10.64
N THR A 58 11.51 0.94 10.47
CA THR A 58 10.96 -0.43 10.54
C THR A 58 10.40 -0.83 11.92
N ARG A 59 10.60 -0.01 12.96
CA ARG A 59 9.98 -0.19 14.27
C ARG A 59 8.50 0.17 14.27
N SER A 60 8.10 1.14 13.45
CA SER A 60 6.73 1.66 13.36
C SER A 60 6.11 1.49 11.98
N ASP A 61 6.94 1.33 10.94
CA ASP A 61 6.49 1.33 9.56
C ASP A 61 6.76 0.01 8.85
N PHE A 62 5.92 -0.26 7.88
CA PHE A 62 6.04 -1.36 6.94
C PHE A 62 5.83 -0.83 5.53
N ALA A 63 6.68 -1.19 4.59
CA ALA A 63 6.44 -0.90 3.19
C ALA A 63 7.04 -1.96 2.28
N LEU A 64 6.23 -2.42 1.32
CA LEU A 64 6.66 -3.27 0.22
C LEU A 64 6.45 -2.56 -1.09
N ILE A 65 7.36 -2.82 -2.00
CA ILE A 65 7.26 -2.41 -3.40
C ILE A 65 7.12 -3.64 -4.30
N ALA A 66 6.53 -3.44 -5.45
CA ALA A 66 6.57 -4.38 -6.56
C ALA A 66 7.16 -3.67 -7.78
N CYS A 67 8.07 -4.33 -8.45
CA CYS A 67 8.69 -3.89 -9.70
C CYS A 67 8.93 -5.11 -10.60
N GLU A 68 9.21 -4.86 -11.87
CA GLU A 68 9.70 -5.93 -12.75
C GLU A 68 11.05 -6.47 -12.22
N PRO A 69 11.43 -7.72 -12.56
CA PRO A 69 12.73 -8.25 -12.18
C PRO A 69 13.88 -7.34 -12.69
N PRO A 70 14.84 -6.99 -11.83
CA PRO A 70 15.94 -6.14 -12.23
C PRO A 70 16.81 -6.84 -13.29
N THR A 71 17.22 -6.08 -14.31
CA THR A 71 18.14 -6.54 -15.34
C THR A 71 19.56 -6.10 -15.00
N HIS A 72 20.51 -7.00 -15.05
CA HIS A 72 21.92 -6.71 -14.74
C HIS A 72 22.45 -5.56 -15.62
N GLY A 73 23.11 -4.58 -14.99
CA GLY A 73 23.68 -3.43 -15.69
C GLY A 73 22.70 -2.34 -16.10
N GLN A 74 21.40 -2.49 -15.76
CA GLN A 74 20.39 -1.46 -16.01
C GLN A 74 19.95 -0.76 -14.72
N PRO A 75 19.43 0.47 -14.78
CA PRO A 75 18.82 1.13 -13.65
C PRO A 75 17.69 0.28 -13.06
N SER A 76 17.46 0.40 -11.75
CA SER A 76 16.32 -0.29 -11.10
C SER A 76 15.02 0.00 -11.86
N PRO A 77 14.21 -1.02 -12.16
CA PRO A 77 12.97 -0.80 -12.89
C PRO A 77 12.00 0.10 -12.11
N PRO A 78 11.05 0.78 -12.80
CA PRO A 78 10.03 1.56 -12.13
C PRO A 78 9.25 0.71 -11.11
N ILE A 79 8.89 1.32 -9.99
CA ILE A 79 8.03 0.68 -9.00
C ILE A 79 6.59 0.80 -9.48
N VAL A 80 5.93 -0.34 -9.69
CA VAL A 80 4.57 -0.43 -10.24
C VAL A 80 3.49 -0.60 -9.16
N ALA A 81 3.88 -0.91 -7.94
CA ALA A 81 2.97 -0.92 -6.80
C ALA A 81 3.73 -0.68 -5.50
N VAL A 82 3.05 -0.03 -4.56
CA VAL A 82 3.53 0.20 -3.19
C VAL A 82 2.39 -0.07 -2.22
N VAL A 83 2.67 -0.81 -1.16
CA VAL A 83 1.81 -0.88 0.01
C VAL A 83 2.61 -0.43 1.23
N ARG A 84 1.97 0.34 2.10
CA ARG A 84 2.57 0.87 3.33
C ARG A 84 1.62 0.67 4.49
N ALA A 85 2.17 0.59 5.69
CA ALA A 85 1.42 0.72 6.93
C ALA A 85 2.28 1.42 7.99
N SER A 86 1.66 2.28 8.78
CA SER A 86 2.30 3.02 9.87
C SER A 86 1.52 2.82 11.16
N ILE A 87 2.23 2.38 12.22
CA ILE A 87 1.64 2.24 13.56
C ILE A 87 1.32 3.63 14.09
N GLN A 88 0.08 3.81 14.54
CA GLN A 88 -0.39 5.07 15.09
C GLN A 88 0.19 5.33 16.49
N THR A 89 0.03 6.56 16.98
CA THR A 89 0.56 7.00 18.29
C THR A 89 0.03 6.18 19.46
N ASP A 90 -1.18 5.62 19.34
CA ASP A 90 -1.77 4.70 20.34
C ASP A 90 -1.09 3.33 20.41
N ARG A 91 -0.17 3.05 19.47
CA ARG A 91 0.58 1.78 19.32
C ARG A 91 -0.30 0.52 19.22
N ARG A 92 -1.58 0.69 18.95
CA ARG A 92 -2.58 -0.39 18.87
C ARG A 92 -3.12 -0.57 17.46
N ARG A 93 -3.08 0.48 16.64
CA ARG A 93 -3.62 0.49 15.29
C ARG A 93 -2.54 0.87 14.28
N ALA A 94 -2.70 0.43 13.05
CA ALA A 94 -1.90 0.91 11.93
C ALA A 94 -2.80 1.40 10.81
N GLU A 95 -2.41 2.51 10.22
CA GLU A 95 -2.99 3.03 8.99
C GLU A 95 -2.23 2.47 7.80
N TYR A 96 -2.97 1.96 6.81
CA TYR A 96 -2.36 1.49 5.56
C TYR A 96 -2.73 2.38 4.38
N ALA A 97 -1.90 2.30 3.35
CA ALA A 97 -2.17 2.88 2.06
C ALA A 97 -1.55 2.01 0.96
N ILE A 98 -2.22 1.89 -0.17
CA ILE A 98 -1.78 1.07 -1.30
C ILE A 98 -2.02 1.80 -2.61
N ILE A 99 -1.11 1.61 -3.57
CA ILE A 99 -1.29 1.96 -4.97
C ILE A 99 -0.79 0.82 -5.83
N VAL A 100 -1.52 0.53 -6.90
CA VAL A 100 -1.15 -0.43 -7.94
C VAL A 100 -1.40 0.26 -9.27
N ALA A 101 -0.37 0.42 -10.09
CA ALA A 101 -0.49 1.04 -11.39
C ALA A 101 -1.47 0.27 -12.29
N HIS A 102 -2.27 1.00 -13.07
CA HIS A 102 -3.37 0.48 -13.89
C HIS A 102 -3.03 -0.80 -14.69
N PRO A 103 -1.87 -0.91 -15.37
CA PRO A 103 -1.55 -2.12 -16.14
C PRO A 103 -1.37 -3.39 -15.30
N PHE A 104 -1.31 -3.26 -13.96
CA PHE A 104 -1.13 -4.35 -13.00
C PHE A 104 -2.35 -4.53 -12.08
N ALA A 105 -3.38 -3.71 -12.26
CA ALA A 105 -4.62 -3.79 -11.50
C ALA A 105 -5.45 -5.01 -11.91
N GLY A 106 -6.26 -5.54 -10.97
CA GLY A 106 -7.13 -6.69 -11.25
C GLY A 106 -6.43 -8.05 -11.38
N LEU A 107 -5.10 -8.10 -11.31
CA LEU A 107 -4.29 -9.32 -11.51
C LEU A 107 -3.86 -10.01 -10.21
N GLY A 108 -4.49 -9.65 -9.09
CA GLY A 108 -4.23 -10.25 -7.78
C GLY A 108 -3.10 -9.59 -6.97
N LEU A 109 -2.35 -8.63 -7.55
CA LEU A 109 -1.24 -7.96 -6.88
C LEU A 109 -1.69 -7.21 -5.62
N GLY A 110 -2.75 -6.40 -5.71
CA GLY A 110 -3.28 -5.65 -4.57
C GLY A 110 -3.66 -6.55 -3.41
N ARG A 111 -4.37 -7.66 -3.69
CA ARG A 111 -4.73 -8.66 -2.68
C ARG A 111 -3.50 -9.29 -2.02
N HIS A 112 -2.49 -9.63 -2.82
CA HIS A 112 -1.24 -10.20 -2.29
C HIS A 112 -0.55 -9.23 -1.34
N LEU A 113 -0.39 -7.97 -1.74
CA LEU A 113 0.25 -6.93 -0.94
C LEU A 113 -0.53 -6.67 0.36
N MET A 114 -1.85 -6.54 0.29
CA MET A 114 -2.69 -6.33 1.47
C MET A 114 -2.62 -7.50 2.47
N ARG A 115 -2.58 -8.74 2.00
CA ARG A 115 -2.38 -9.91 2.88
C ARG A 115 -1.02 -9.86 3.59
N ARG A 116 0.01 -9.27 2.98
CA ARG A 116 1.32 -9.07 3.62
C ARG A 116 1.24 -8.02 4.73
N VAL A 117 0.53 -6.91 4.51
CA VAL A 117 0.25 -5.90 5.54
C VAL A 117 -0.53 -6.50 6.71
N ILE A 118 -1.60 -7.26 6.43
CA ILE A 118 -2.41 -7.90 7.47
C ILE A 118 -1.55 -8.83 8.34
N ARG A 119 -0.73 -9.68 7.72
CA ARG A 119 0.18 -10.57 8.45
C ARG A 119 1.21 -9.80 9.30
N TRP A 120 1.77 -8.72 8.75
CA TRP A 120 2.68 -7.87 9.51
C TRP A 120 1.98 -7.27 10.75
N ALA A 121 0.78 -6.74 10.59
CA ALA A 121 0.02 -6.16 11.69
C ALA A 121 -0.32 -7.20 12.77
N GLN A 122 -0.66 -8.43 12.37
CA GLN A 122 -0.88 -9.57 13.29
C GLN A 122 0.41 -9.94 14.04
N TYR A 123 1.54 -10.01 13.33
CA TYR A 123 2.85 -10.28 13.93
C TYR A 123 3.23 -9.19 14.95
N ARG A 124 2.90 -7.93 14.66
CA ARG A 124 3.09 -6.78 15.55
C ARG A 124 2.06 -6.75 16.69
N ARG A 125 1.11 -7.69 16.73
CA ARG A 125 0.04 -7.80 17.73
C ARG A 125 -0.81 -6.53 17.83
N LEU A 126 -1.05 -5.88 16.71
CA LEU A 126 -1.95 -4.75 16.64
C LEU A 126 -3.41 -5.20 16.80
N ASP A 127 -4.25 -4.33 17.30
CA ASP A 127 -5.68 -4.61 17.47
C ASP A 127 -6.46 -4.41 16.16
N GLU A 128 -6.00 -3.48 15.31
CA GLU A 128 -6.70 -3.09 14.09
C GLU A 128 -5.74 -2.55 13.02
N ILE A 129 -6.07 -2.77 11.76
CA ILE A 129 -5.58 -1.97 10.64
C ILE A 129 -6.74 -1.25 9.98
N PHE A 130 -6.49 -0.04 9.49
CA PHE A 130 -7.48 0.77 8.81
C PHE A 130 -6.84 1.57 7.67
N GLY A 131 -7.69 2.08 6.79
CA GLY A 131 -7.30 3.01 5.73
C GLY A 131 -8.49 3.86 5.34
N ASP A 132 -8.21 5.04 4.81
CA ASP A 132 -9.21 5.94 4.27
C ASP A 132 -9.23 5.84 2.74
N VAL A 133 -10.41 5.71 2.17
CA VAL A 133 -10.64 5.42 0.75
C VAL A 133 -11.73 6.37 0.26
N LEU A 134 -11.51 7.05 -0.86
CA LEU A 134 -12.56 7.82 -1.51
C LEU A 134 -13.75 6.90 -1.86
N ASP A 135 -14.97 7.35 -1.63
CA ASP A 135 -16.20 6.56 -1.83
C ASP A 135 -16.39 6.13 -3.29
N GLU A 136 -15.84 6.88 -4.23
CA GLU A 136 -15.80 6.56 -5.67
C GLU A 136 -14.74 5.52 -6.04
N ASN A 137 -13.77 5.20 -5.18
CA ASN A 137 -12.78 4.16 -5.41
C ASN A 137 -13.36 2.76 -5.18
N THR A 138 -14.29 2.38 -6.06
CA THR A 138 -15.03 1.12 -5.95
C THR A 138 -14.12 -0.11 -5.99
N ALA A 139 -13.03 -0.06 -6.74
CA ALA A 139 -12.07 -1.15 -6.84
C ALA A 139 -11.35 -1.39 -5.49
N MET A 140 -10.91 -0.32 -4.81
CA MET A 140 -10.27 -0.44 -3.50
C MET A 140 -11.27 -0.87 -2.43
N LEU A 141 -12.50 -0.35 -2.46
CA LEU A 141 -13.56 -0.77 -1.55
C LEU A 141 -13.90 -2.25 -1.71
N ALA A 142 -14.02 -2.74 -2.95
CA ALA A 142 -14.26 -4.16 -3.24
C ALA A 142 -13.09 -5.05 -2.76
N LEU A 143 -11.84 -4.60 -2.93
CA LEU A 143 -10.68 -5.30 -2.41
C LEU A 143 -10.72 -5.39 -0.88
N ALA A 144 -11.02 -4.29 -0.19
CA ALA A 144 -11.13 -4.24 1.26
C ALA A 144 -12.23 -5.19 1.77
N ASP A 145 -13.43 -5.15 1.19
CA ASP A 145 -14.53 -6.06 1.54
C ASP A 145 -14.13 -7.52 1.40
N SER A 146 -13.45 -7.86 0.29
CA SER A 146 -13.01 -9.21 0.00
C SER A 146 -11.94 -9.75 0.97
N LEU A 147 -11.31 -8.85 1.74
CA LEU A 147 -10.34 -9.17 2.80
C LEU A 147 -10.95 -9.10 4.20
N GLY A 148 -12.24 -8.81 4.30
CA GLY A 148 -12.99 -8.78 5.56
C GLY A 148 -12.96 -7.44 6.29
N PHE A 149 -12.54 -6.36 5.63
CA PHE A 149 -12.66 -5.02 6.19
C PHE A 149 -14.12 -4.61 6.28
N ARG A 150 -14.42 -3.83 7.32
CA ARG A 150 -15.72 -3.18 7.51
C ARG A 150 -15.63 -1.73 7.11
N ARG A 151 -16.70 -1.20 6.51
CA ARG A 151 -16.78 0.20 6.09
C ARG A 151 -17.46 1.03 7.17
N ASP A 152 -16.85 2.17 7.50
CA ASP A 152 -17.42 3.21 8.33
C ASP A 152 -17.29 4.57 7.62
N ARG A 153 -18.10 5.55 8.01
CA ARG A 153 -17.86 6.91 7.57
C ARG A 153 -16.60 7.44 8.23
N ALA A 154 -15.70 8.05 7.45
CA ALA A 154 -14.53 8.72 8.01
C ALA A 154 -15.00 9.94 8.83
N PRO A 155 -14.50 10.11 10.07
CA PRO A 155 -14.90 11.25 10.88
C PRO A 155 -14.49 12.57 10.20
N GLY A 156 -15.46 13.44 9.91
CA GLY A 156 -15.22 14.80 9.46
C GLY A 156 -14.84 15.00 7.99
N GLU A 157 -14.79 13.93 7.17
CA GLU A 157 -14.42 14.03 5.76
C GLU A 157 -15.53 13.49 4.84
N PRO A 158 -16.36 14.37 4.23
CA PRO A 158 -17.35 13.97 3.23
C PRO A 158 -16.68 13.26 2.05
N GLY A 159 -17.30 12.18 1.54
CA GLY A 159 -16.78 11.41 0.39
C GLY A 159 -15.63 10.47 0.73
N VAL A 160 -15.27 10.31 2.01
CA VAL A 160 -14.25 9.37 2.46
C VAL A 160 -14.88 8.26 3.29
N ILE A 161 -14.54 7.03 2.95
CA ILE A 161 -14.93 5.81 3.67
C ILE A 161 -13.71 5.30 4.43
N ARG A 162 -13.82 5.13 5.73
CA ARG A 162 -12.84 4.40 6.52
C ARG A 162 -13.11 2.92 6.46
N VAL A 163 -12.16 2.16 5.98
CA VAL A 163 -12.21 0.69 6.00
C VAL A 163 -11.36 0.18 7.15
N ARG A 164 -11.90 -0.71 7.99
CA ARG A 164 -11.24 -1.23 9.20
C ARG A 164 -11.28 -2.74 9.24
N LEU A 165 -10.17 -3.34 9.64
CA LEU A 165 -10.07 -4.77 9.91
C LEU A 165 -9.59 -4.98 11.35
N PRO A 166 -10.49 -5.37 12.27
CA PRO A 166 -10.09 -5.83 13.60
C PRO A 166 -9.23 -7.09 13.48
N LEU A 167 -8.09 -7.09 14.15
CA LEU A 167 -7.17 -8.23 14.16
C LEU A 167 -7.45 -9.09 15.41
N LYS A 168 -7.74 -10.37 15.21
CA LYS A 168 -7.86 -11.29 16.32
C LYS A 168 -6.51 -11.39 17.02
N ARG A 169 -6.46 -11.08 18.31
CA ARG A 169 -5.33 -11.48 19.14
C ARG A 169 -5.25 -13.00 19.09
N ALA A 170 -4.08 -13.54 18.79
CA ALA A 170 -3.86 -14.97 18.99
C ALA A 170 -4.19 -15.26 20.46
N SER A 171 -5.23 -16.06 20.69
CA SER A 171 -5.58 -16.52 22.04
C SER A 171 -4.37 -17.30 22.54
N THR A 172 -3.66 -16.76 23.53
CA THR A 172 -2.66 -17.52 24.26
C THR A 172 -3.46 -18.51 25.12
N THR A 173 -3.73 -19.69 24.56
CA THR A 173 -4.18 -20.82 25.39
C THR A 173 -3.02 -21.15 26.30
N ARG A 174 -3.22 -20.94 27.59
CA ARG A 174 -2.37 -21.48 28.66
C ARG A 174 -2.54 -22.98 28.72
#